data_c4c9bdfacc1a47ffe2f79ba69835caf9
#
_entry.id   c4c9bdfacc1a47ffe2f79ba69835caf9
#
_cell.length_a   1.000
_cell.length_b   1.000
_cell.length_c   1.000
_cell.angle_alpha   90.00
_cell.angle_beta   90.00
_cell.angle_gamma   90.00
#
_symmetry.space_group_name_H-M   'P 1'
#
loop_
_entity.id
_entity.type
_entity.pdbx_description
1 polymer ?
#
loop_
_entity_poly.entity_id
_entity_poly.type
_entity_poly.pdbx_seq_one_letter_code
_entity_poly.pdbx_strand_id
1 'polypeptide(L)'
;MMNKLRTIFHPIFVFIGVQIAWIILMAIWINWYIKNRRDFEEFAKSIKPELFDADLNWVVLLEGCFLMIIILAGVLLIFVFWGKQARLNRLQSNFISSVSHELKSPLASIQLYLETMKVQKVSPDETQEFVDIMLTDTERLSSLIDNILEASGADPKGLKLHFQSVDLKPLLNEVIEGHQRILAEKNMQLHLEVQDFPSVQLDKRAMKMVFSNLIGNALRYSPDGSPITIRVKENGKFCDIDFTDSGIGLSDKDCKKVFGKFYRVQNKETQNIEGAGLGLYLSREIVKNHKGIIKAASEGRGKGTTFTVSLPMNGVNLENNIVI
;
A
#
# COMPACT_ATOMS: atom_id res chain seq x y z
N MET A 1 11.04 -13.10 -32.46
CA MET A 1 11.66 -11.80 -32.73
C MET A 1 11.08 -10.65 -31.85
N MET A 2 9.79 -10.60 -31.59
CA MET A 2 9.11 -9.58 -30.74
C MET A 2 9.57 -9.55 -29.27
N ASN A 3 9.94 -10.66 -28.64
CA ASN A 3 10.42 -10.70 -27.25
C ASN A 3 11.83 -10.08 -27.06
N LYS A 4 12.71 -10.14 -28.06
CA LYS A 4 14.05 -9.49 -28.00
C LYS A 4 13.97 -7.96 -28.13
N LEU A 5 13.04 -7.45 -28.97
CA LEU A 5 12.78 -6.03 -29.09
C LEU A 5 12.22 -5.41 -27.81
N ARG A 6 11.35 -6.14 -27.09
CA ARG A 6 10.79 -5.69 -25.81
C ARG A 6 11.82 -5.58 -24.69
N THR A 7 12.92 -6.37 -24.76
CA THR A 7 14.03 -6.31 -23.80
C THR A 7 14.95 -5.10 -24.09
N ILE A 8 15.19 -4.78 -25.36
CA ILE A 8 16.04 -3.64 -25.78
C ILE A 8 15.38 -2.29 -25.45
N PHE A 9 14.04 -2.23 -25.55
CA PHE A 9 13.25 -1.03 -25.18
C PHE A 9 12.81 -1.00 -23.72
N HIS A 10 13.45 -1.82 -22.88
CA HIS A 10 13.19 -1.66 -21.44
C HIS A 10 13.70 -0.28 -21.01
N PRO A 11 12.87 0.53 -20.31
CA PRO A 11 13.20 1.93 -19.97
C PRO A 11 14.56 2.13 -19.32
N ILE A 12 15.02 1.12 -18.57
CA ILE A 12 16.34 1.14 -17.91
C ILE A 12 17.47 1.17 -18.95
N PHE A 13 17.39 0.35 -20.02
CA PHE A 13 18.45 0.32 -21.04
C PHE A 13 18.48 1.61 -21.86
N VAL A 14 17.29 2.17 -22.17
CA VAL A 14 17.20 3.48 -22.83
C VAL A 14 17.80 4.56 -21.96
N PHE A 15 17.46 4.56 -20.66
CA PHE A 15 18.00 5.51 -19.70
C PHE A 15 19.53 5.41 -19.59
N ILE A 16 20.09 4.19 -19.44
CA ILE A 16 21.53 3.95 -19.39
C ILE A 16 22.19 4.43 -20.69
N GLY A 17 21.60 4.15 -21.85
CA GLY A 17 22.11 4.60 -23.14
C GLY A 17 22.17 6.13 -23.24
N VAL A 18 21.13 6.83 -22.79
CA VAL A 18 21.10 8.31 -22.73
C VAL A 18 22.20 8.85 -21.81
N GLN A 19 22.41 8.22 -20.62
CA GLN A 19 23.45 8.64 -19.68
C GLN A 19 24.86 8.44 -20.27
N ILE A 20 25.11 7.32 -20.92
CA ILE A 20 26.41 7.05 -21.59
C ILE A 20 26.62 8.08 -22.71
N ALA A 21 25.63 8.33 -23.56
CA ALA A 21 25.70 9.33 -24.62
C ALA A 21 26.01 10.72 -24.08
N TRP A 22 25.40 11.08 -22.94
CA TRP A 22 25.62 12.37 -22.27
C TRP A 22 27.05 12.51 -21.75
N ILE A 23 27.60 11.47 -21.11
CA ILE A 23 28.98 11.45 -20.61
C ILE A 23 29.97 11.58 -21.77
N ILE A 24 29.72 10.86 -22.88
CA ILE A 24 30.56 10.97 -24.10
C ILE A 24 30.49 12.38 -24.65
N LEU A 25 29.33 12.99 -24.74
CA LEU A 25 29.13 14.36 -25.25
C LEU A 25 29.87 15.40 -24.39
N MET A 26 29.81 15.23 -23.08
CA MET A 26 30.56 16.04 -22.12
C MET A 26 32.08 15.90 -22.32
N ALA A 27 32.59 14.70 -22.49
CA ALA A 27 34.01 14.44 -22.74
C ALA A 27 34.47 15.06 -24.09
N ILE A 28 33.65 14.93 -25.13
CA ILE A 28 33.88 15.55 -26.45
C ILE A 28 33.91 17.07 -26.32
N TRP A 29 32.97 17.68 -25.61
CA TRP A 29 32.87 19.11 -25.42
C TRP A 29 34.09 19.65 -24.63
N ILE A 30 34.51 19.01 -23.55
CA ILE A 30 35.70 19.40 -22.78
C ILE A 30 36.96 19.34 -23.67
N ASN A 31 37.13 18.23 -24.41
CA ASN A 31 38.29 18.08 -25.30
C ASN A 31 38.28 19.11 -26.42
N TRP A 32 37.15 19.37 -27.05
CA TRP A 32 36.98 20.39 -28.05
C TRP A 32 37.29 21.79 -27.53
N TYR A 33 36.79 22.11 -26.32
CA TYR A 33 37.05 23.42 -25.68
C TYR A 33 38.55 23.63 -25.42
N ILE A 34 39.23 22.64 -24.86
CA ILE A 34 40.69 22.71 -24.58
C ILE A 34 41.48 22.83 -25.86
N LYS A 35 41.16 22.05 -26.91
CA LYS A 35 41.86 22.07 -28.19
C LYS A 35 41.64 23.41 -28.90
N ASN A 36 40.41 23.83 -29.07
CA ASN A 36 40.06 25.07 -29.78
C ASN A 36 40.71 26.30 -29.14
N ARG A 37 40.84 26.29 -27.81
CA ARG A 37 41.50 27.36 -27.11
C ARG A 37 43.03 27.33 -27.34
N ARG A 38 43.65 26.15 -27.36
CA ARG A 38 45.05 26.00 -27.65
C ARG A 38 45.41 26.49 -29.07
N ASP A 39 44.60 26.09 -30.05
CA ASP A 39 44.76 26.52 -31.44
C ASP A 39 44.59 28.06 -31.57
N PHE A 40 43.67 28.66 -30.82
CA PHE A 40 43.46 30.11 -30.77
C PHE A 40 44.64 30.85 -30.11
N GLU A 41 45.19 30.31 -29.03
CA GLU A 41 46.38 30.87 -28.36
C GLU A 41 47.61 30.81 -29.26
N GLU A 42 47.87 29.73 -29.99
CA GLU A 42 48.95 29.61 -30.96
C GLU A 42 48.80 30.63 -32.09
N PHE A 43 47.60 30.80 -32.61
CA PHE A 43 47.34 31.81 -33.65
C PHE A 43 47.49 33.21 -33.11
N ALA A 44 46.99 33.57 -31.96
CA ALA A 44 47.11 34.88 -31.33
C ALA A 44 48.57 35.26 -31.03
N LYS A 45 49.37 34.32 -30.52
CA LYS A 45 50.82 34.49 -30.27
C LYS A 45 51.63 34.73 -31.58
N SER A 46 51.16 34.19 -32.70
CA SER A 46 51.81 34.39 -33.99
C SER A 46 51.64 35.83 -34.53
N ILE A 47 50.56 36.57 -34.12
CA ILE A 47 50.24 37.91 -34.60
C ILE A 47 50.81 38.98 -33.66
N LYS A 48 50.70 38.84 -32.33
CA LYS A 48 51.20 39.79 -31.34
C LYS A 48 51.61 39.06 -30.05
N PRO A 49 52.87 38.69 -29.84
CA PRO A 49 53.33 37.93 -28.68
C PRO A 49 53.14 38.63 -27.33
N GLU A 50 53.13 39.97 -27.29
CA GLU A 50 53.16 40.78 -26.08
C GLU A 50 51.76 41.08 -25.48
N LEU A 51 50.64 40.70 -26.13
CA LEU A 51 49.31 41.09 -25.73
C LEU A 51 48.47 39.95 -25.19
N PHE A 52 48.97 38.72 -25.17
CA PHE A 52 48.18 37.55 -24.78
C PHE A 52 48.79 36.76 -23.65
N ASP A 53 48.57 37.20 -22.41
CA ASP A 53 48.54 36.35 -21.26
C ASP A 53 47.12 35.79 -21.11
N ALA A 54 46.79 34.79 -21.92
CA ALA A 54 45.45 34.22 -21.89
C ALA A 54 45.46 33.00 -21.00
N ASP A 55 45.34 33.23 -19.72
CA ASP A 55 44.97 32.17 -18.80
C ASP A 55 43.73 31.41 -19.24
N LEU A 56 43.76 30.10 -19.11
CA LEU A 56 42.63 29.24 -19.39
C LEU A 56 41.38 29.78 -18.64
N ASN A 57 40.38 30.21 -19.39
CA ASN A 57 39.18 30.77 -18.74
C ASN A 57 38.37 29.66 -18.04
N TRP A 58 38.86 29.23 -16.87
CA TRP A 58 38.29 28.18 -16.03
C TRP A 58 36.81 28.45 -15.71
N VAL A 59 36.39 29.71 -15.72
CA VAL A 59 35.00 30.11 -15.45
C VAL A 59 34.07 29.51 -16.49
N VAL A 60 34.37 29.65 -17.81
CA VAL A 60 33.55 29.11 -18.88
C VAL A 60 33.48 27.59 -18.85
N LEU A 61 34.62 26.95 -18.53
CA LEU A 61 34.65 25.48 -18.42
C LEU A 61 33.83 24.99 -17.21
N LEU A 62 33.96 25.66 -16.07
CA LEU A 62 33.18 25.34 -14.87
C LEU A 62 31.70 25.61 -15.11
N GLU A 63 31.32 26.71 -15.74
CA GLU A 63 29.92 27.04 -16.08
C GLU A 63 29.30 25.97 -16.99
N GLY A 64 29.98 25.55 -18.03
CA GLY A 64 29.53 24.50 -18.93
C GLY A 64 29.39 23.14 -18.23
N CYS A 65 30.37 22.76 -17.40
CA CYS A 65 30.28 21.54 -16.61
C CYS A 65 29.12 21.59 -15.61
N PHE A 66 28.90 22.73 -14.94
CA PHE A 66 27.82 22.92 -14.00
C PHE A 66 26.44 22.79 -14.69
N LEU A 67 26.24 23.41 -15.84
CA LEU A 67 25.02 23.25 -16.62
C LEU A 67 24.79 21.80 -17.04
N MET A 68 25.84 21.10 -17.47
CA MET A 68 25.73 19.68 -17.81
C MET A 68 25.32 18.80 -16.62
N ILE A 69 25.87 19.08 -15.42
CA ILE A 69 25.51 18.37 -14.20
C ILE A 69 24.03 18.62 -13.84
N ILE A 70 23.54 19.87 -13.98
CA ILE A 70 22.14 20.21 -13.72
C ILE A 70 21.21 19.43 -14.66
N ILE A 71 21.53 19.36 -15.96
CA ILE A 71 20.73 18.63 -16.92
C ILE A 71 20.72 17.13 -16.59
N LEU A 72 21.88 16.57 -16.25
CA LEU A 72 22.03 15.19 -15.84
C LEU A 72 21.14 14.89 -14.61
N ALA A 73 21.20 15.74 -13.59
CA ALA A 73 20.37 15.64 -12.40
C ALA A 73 18.88 15.71 -12.73
N GLY A 74 18.48 16.62 -13.64
CA GLY A 74 17.11 16.74 -14.12
C GLY A 74 16.61 15.46 -14.78
N VAL A 75 17.38 14.86 -15.67
CA VAL A 75 17.05 13.59 -16.34
C VAL A 75 16.93 12.44 -15.32
N LEU A 76 17.82 12.38 -14.34
CA LEU A 76 17.74 11.40 -13.23
C LEU A 76 16.45 11.55 -12.43
N LEU A 77 16.09 12.77 -12.08
CA LEU A 77 14.84 13.05 -11.35
C LEU A 77 13.61 12.63 -12.15
N ILE A 78 13.55 13.00 -13.44
CA ILE A 78 12.45 12.62 -14.33
C ILE A 78 12.32 11.08 -14.39
N PHE A 79 13.43 10.36 -14.51
CA PHE A 79 13.44 8.90 -14.54
C PHE A 79 12.91 8.28 -13.24
N VAL A 80 13.32 8.80 -12.09
CA VAL A 80 12.84 8.36 -10.77
C VAL A 80 11.33 8.61 -10.64
N PHE A 81 10.87 9.82 -11.02
CA PHE A 81 9.45 10.15 -11.00
C PHE A 81 8.63 9.26 -11.95
N TRP A 82 9.13 9.04 -13.16
CA TRP A 82 8.48 8.16 -14.12
C TRP A 82 8.36 6.71 -13.61
N GLY A 83 9.42 6.18 -12.98
CA GLY A 83 9.40 4.87 -12.35
C GLY A 83 8.36 4.75 -11.23
N LYS A 84 8.24 5.79 -10.39
CA LYS A 84 7.19 5.87 -9.37
C LYS A 84 5.80 5.89 -9.99
N GLN A 85 5.59 6.72 -11.02
CA GLN A 85 4.30 6.86 -11.72
C GLN A 85 3.89 5.55 -12.41
N ALA A 86 4.82 4.89 -13.11
CA ALA A 86 4.56 3.60 -13.75
C ALA A 86 4.16 2.52 -12.74
N ARG A 87 4.80 2.52 -11.56
CA ARG A 87 4.42 1.63 -10.47
C ARG A 87 3.02 1.94 -9.94
N LEU A 88 2.70 3.22 -9.74
CA LEU A 88 1.38 3.65 -9.27
C LEU A 88 0.28 3.22 -10.26
N ASN A 89 0.50 3.45 -11.55
CA ASN A 89 -0.43 3.05 -12.61
C ASN A 89 -0.67 1.54 -12.64
N ARG A 90 0.38 0.74 -12.43
CA ARG A 90 0.23 -0.73 -12.33
C ARG A 90 -0.59 -1.14 -11.11
N LEU A 91 -0.33 -0.54 -9.95
CA LEU A 91 -1.12 -0.81 -8.73
C LEU A 91 -2.58 -0.44 -8.93
N GLN A 92 -2.85 0.71 -9.57
CA GLN A 92 -4.21 1.16 -9.89
C GLN A 92 -4.90 0.22 -10.90
N SER A 93 -4.21 -0.23 -11.94
CA SER A 93 -4.74 -1.18 -12.91
C SER A 93 -5.09 -2.52 -12.27
N ASN A 94 -4.18 -3.06 -11.44
CA ASN A 94 -4.42 -4.30 -10.69
C ASN A 94 -5.60 -4.14 -9.71
N PHE A 95 -5.73 -3.00 -9.06
CA PHE A 95 -6.86 -2.67 -8.19
C PHE A 95 -8.18 -2.72 -8.95
N ILE A 96 -8.28 -2.01 -10.09
CA ILE A 96 -9.51 -1.99 -10.91
C ILE A 96 -9.89 -3.42 -11.33
N SER A 97 -8.91 -4.21 -11.76
CA SER A 97 -9.13 -5.62 -12.12
C SER A 97 -9.63 -6.45 -10.94
N SER A 98 -9.01 -6.31 -9.76
CA SER A 98 -9.42 -7.03 -8.55
C SER A 98 -10.81 -6.63 -8.07
N VAL A 99 -11.12 -5.33 -8.04
CA VAL A 99 -12.45 -4.81 -7.69
C VAL A 99 -13.51 -5.34 -8.65
N SER A 100 -13.23 -5.30 -9.95
CA SER A 100 -14.17 -5.82 -10.97
C SER A 100 -14.45 -7.30 -10.75
N HIS A 101 -13.44 -8.08 -10.37
CA HIS A 101 -13.61 -9.51 -10.08
C HIS A 101 -14.40 -9.74 -8.79
N GLU A 102 -14.07 -8.99 -7.72
CA GLU A 102 -14.77 -9.08 -6.42
C GLU A 102 -16.24 -8.62 -6.47
N LEU A 103 -16.58 -7.68 -7.37
CA LEU A 103 -17.96 -7.28 -7.60
C LEU A 103 -18.71 -8.31 -8.46
N LYS A 104 -18.04 -8.90 -9.45
CA LYS A 104 -18.68 -9.83 -10.39
C LYS A 104 -19.08 -11.16 -9.73
N SER A 105 -18.27 -11.66 -8.78
CA SER A 105 -18.53 -12.95 -8.14
C SER A 105 -19.86 -12.98 -7.36
N PRO A 106 -20.11 -12.10 -6.36
CA PRO A 106 -21.37 -12.09 -5.64
C PRO A 106 -22.57 -11.70 -6.53
N LEU A 107 -22.36 -10.81 -7.52
CA LEU A 107 -23.41 -10.46 -8.47
C LEU A 107 -23.84 -11.67 -9.31
N ALA A 108 -22.89 -12.50 -9.78
CA ALA A 108 -23.18 -13.72 -10.52
C ALA A 108 -23.89 -14.77 -9.64
N SER A 109 -23.52 -14.87 -8.37
CA SER A 109 -24.19 -15.73 -7.39
C SER A 109 -25.66 -15.31 -7.20
N ILE A 110 -25.92 -14.04 -6.94
CA ILE A 110 -27.29 -13.50 -6.81
C ILE A 110 -28.09 -13.76 -8.09
N GLN A 111 -27.51 -13.50 -9.25
CA GLN A 111 -28.17 -13.74 -10.53
C GLN A 111 -28.53 -15.21 -10.73
N LEU A 112 -27.59 -16.13 -10.41
CA LEU A 112 -27.81 -17.56 -10.52
C LEU A 112 -28.97 -18.04 -9.66
N TYR A 113 -29.05 -17.62 -8.39
CA TYR A 113 -30.14 -18.01 -7.50
C TYR A 113 -31.48 -17.44 -7.95
N LEU A 114 -31.52 -16.18 -8.42
CA LEU A 114 -32.73 -15.59 -8.98
C LEU A 114 -33.20 -16.32 -10.27
N GLU A 115 -32.25 -16.68 -11.17
CA GLU A 115 -32.58 -17.45 -12.37
C GLU A 115 -33.07 -18.85 -12.02
N THR A 116 -32.46 -19.52 -11.03
CA THR A 116 -32.90 -20.84 -10.56
C THR A 116 -34.32 -20.79 -10.01
N MET A 117 -34.62 -19.81 -9.14
CA MET A 117 -35.96 -19.61 -8.58
C MET A 117 -37.02 -19.28 -9.66
N LYS A 118 -36.61 -18.64 -10.75
CA LYS A 118 -37.51 -18.32 -11.87
C LYS A 118 -37.83 -19.52 -12.75
N VAL A 119 -36.88 -20.42 -12.95
CA VAL A 119 -37.00 -21.55 -13.91
C VAL A 119 -37.47 -22.84 -13.24
N GLN A 120 -37.09 -23.05 -11.99
CA GLN A 120 -37.38 -24.28 -11.24
C GLN A 120 -38.40 -24.01 -10.13
N LYS A 121 -39.22 -25.04 -9.84
CA LYS A 121 -40.07 -25.06 -8.64
C LYS A 121 -39.15 -25.42 -7.45
N VAL A 122 -38.76 -24.40 -6.70
CA VAL A 122 -37.92 -24.50 -5.52
C VAL A 122 -38.82 -24.73 -4.30
N SER A 123 -38.43 -25.59 -3.38
CA SER A 123 -39.14 -25.79 -2.12
C SER A 123 -39.09 -24.54 -1.21
N PRO A 124 -40.00 -24.37 -0.26
CA PRO A 124 -39.95 -23.23 0.69
C PRO A 124 -38.63 -23.15 1.44
N ASP A 125 -38.05 -24.27 1.87
CA ASP A 125 -36.79 -24.33 2.61
C ASP A 125 -35.61 -23.92 1.75
N GLU A 126 -35.51 -24.42 0.50
CA GLU A 126 -34.50 -24.00 -0.47
C GLU A 126 -34.65 -22.53 -0.84
N THR A 127 -35.89 -22.02 -0.93
CA THR A 127 -36.13 -20.59 -1.19
C THR A 127 -35.56 -19.73 -0.09
N GLN A 128 -35.75 -20.12 1.18
CA GLN A 128 -35.18 -19.39 2.32
C GLN A 128 -33.64 -19.41 2.29
N GLU A 129 -33.04 -20.57 2.02
CA GLU A 129 -31.58 -20.71 1.89
C GLU A 129 -31.02 -19.80 0.77
N PHE A 130 -31.67 -19.78 -0.41
CA PHE A 130 -31.24 -18.91 -1.53
C PHE A 130 -31.34 -17.43 -1.18
N VAL A 131 -32.41 -17.02 -0.49
CA VAL A 131 -32.59 -15.64 -0.02
C VAL A 131 -31.48 -15.25 0.97
N ASP A 132 -31.16 -16.13 1.93
CA ASP A 132 -30.11 -15.87 2.92
C ASP A 132 -28.74 -15.74 2.28
N ILE A 133 -28.43 -16.55 1.26
CA ILE A 133 -27.19 -16.43 0.49
C ILE A 133 -27.15 -15.11 -0.29
N MET A 134 -28.24 -14.75 -0.98
CA MET A 134 -28.31 -13.50 -1.74
C MET A 134 -28.20 -12.27 -0.85
N LEU A 135 -28.79 -12.28 0.34
CA LEU A 135 -28.65 -11.22 1.32
C LEU A 135 -27.21 -11.08 1.79
N THR A 136 -26.53 -12.19 2.09
CA THR A 136 -25.12 -12.22 2.47
C THR A 136 -24.22 -11.63 1.36
N ASP A 137 -24.47 -12.00 0.10
CA ASP A 137 -23.74 -11.48 -1.06
C ASP A 137 -24.00 -9.98 -1.29
N THR A 138 -25.24 -9.52 -1.02
CA THR A 138 -25.61 -8.09 -1.11
C THR A 138 -24.91 -7.26 -0.03
N GLU A 139 -24.83 -7.77 1.21
CA GLU A 139 -24.08 -7.11 2.29
C GLU A 139 -22.59 -7.05 1.98
N ARG A 140 -22.03 -8.12 1.40
CA ARG A 140 -20.64 -8.14 0.94
C ARG A 140 -20.37 -7.10 -0.15
N LEU A 141 -21.26 -6.96 -1.12
CA LEU A 141 -21.18 -5.94 -2.17
C LEU A 141 -21.25 -4.53 -1.60
N SER A 142 -22.19 -4.27 -0.70
CA SER A 142 -22.33 -2.97 -0.03
C SER A 142 -21.04 -2.60 0.72
N SER A 143 -20.51 -3.51 1.51
CA SER A 143 -19.26 -3.31 2.24
C SER A 143 -18.07 -3.03 1.31
N LEU A 144 -18.00 -3.71 0.16
CA LEU A 144 -16.94 -3.48 -0.83
C LEU A 144 -17.07 -2.09 -1.48
N ILE A 145 -18.30 -1.66 -1.82
CA ILE A 145 -18.57 -0.33 -2.36
C ILE A 145 -18.19 0.75 -1.33
N ASP A 146 -18.60 0.60 -0.08
CA ASP A 146 -18.27 1.54 1.01
C ASP A 146 -16.74 1.67 1.15
N ASN A 147 -16.02 0.55 1.15
CA ASN A 147 -14.56 0.53 1.19
C ASN A 147 -13.92 1.28 0.00
N ILE A 148 -14.48 1.14 -1.20
CA ILE A 148 -13.99 1.84 -2.41
C ILE A 148 -14.26 3.34 -2.31
N LEU A 149 -15.46 3.73 -1.88
CA LEU A 149 -15.85 5.13 -1.71
C LEU A 149 -14.98 5.82 -0.64
N GLU A 150 -14.79 5.17 0.50
CA GLU A 150 -13.90 5.68 1.55
C GLU A 150 -12.45 5.79 1.07
N ALA A 151 -11.96 4.79 0.32
CA ALA A 151 -10.61 4.84 -0.24
C ALA A 151 -10.44 5.86 -1.37
N SER A 152 -11.48 6.16 -2.13
CA SER A 152 -11.45 7.12 -3.23
C SER A 152 -11.71 8.55 -2.79
N GLY A 153 -12.58 8.73 -1.80
CA GLY A 153 -12.97 10.02 -1.24
C GLY A 153 -12.17 10.45 -0.02
N ALA A 154 -11.24 9.62 0.42
CA ALA A 154 -10.37 9.88 1.55
C ALA A 154 -9.34 10.99 1.23
N ASP A 155 -9.80 12.21 1.12
CA ASP A 155 -9.09 13.30 1.75
C ASP A 155 -9.01 12.91 3.26
N PRO A 156 -7.81 12.67 3.83
CA PRO A 156 -7.68 12.25 5.24
C PRO A 156 -8.31 13.24 6.22
N LYS A 157 -8.69 14.43 5.74
CA LYS A 157 -9.36 15.50 6.49
C LYS A 157 -10.89 15.41 6.51
N GLY A 158 -11.51 14.45 5.81
CA GLY A 158 -12.97 14.38 5.60
C GLY A 158 -13.72 13.34 6.42
N LEU A 159 -13.08 12.36 7.07
CA LEU A 159 -13.77 11.45 7.99
C LEU A 159 -14.18 12.22 9.26
N LYS A 160 -15.44 12.60 9.35
CA LYS A 160 -16.03 13.09 10.60
C LYS A 160 -16.19 11.91 11.55
N LEU A 161 -15.18 11.70 12.42
CA LEU A 161 -15.24 10.66 13.44
C LEU A 161 -16.13 11.10 14.60
N HIS A 162 -16.96 10.20 15.09
CA HIS A 162 -17.81 10.38 16.27
C HIS A 162 -17.21 9.65 17.46
N PHE A 163 -16.32 10.34 18.19
CA PHE A 163 -15.65 9.80 19.37
C PHE A 163 -16.62 9.58 20.51
N GLN A 164 -16.57 8.39 21.10
CA GLN A 164 -17.32 8.03 22.30
C GLN A 164 -16.47 7.12 23.19
N SER A 165 -16.81 7.02 24.47
CA SER A 165 -16.17 6.08 25.40
C SER A 165 -16.66 4.67 25.10
N VAL A 166 -15.78 3.79 24.67
CA VAL A 166 -16.12 2.42 24.25
C VAL A 166 -15.31 1.41 25.04
N ASP A 167 -16.00 0.39 25.57
CA ASP A 167 -15.37 -0.80 26.11
C ASP A 167 -14.94 -1.70 24.93
N LEU A 168 -13.66 -2.07 24.91
CA LEU A 168 -13.08 -2.86 23.83
C LEU A 168 -13.57 -4.31 23.83
N LYS A 169 -13.84 -4.90 25.00
CA LYS A 169 -14.24 -6.30 25.09
C LYS A 169 -15.58 -6.59 24.42
N PRO A 170 -16.67 -5.84 24.71
CA PRO A 170 -17.93 -5.97 23.98
C PRO A 170 -17.78 -5.69 22.47
N LEU A 171 -17.00 -4.66 22.10
CA LEU A 171 -16.79 -4.33 20.70
C LEU A 171 -16.06 -5.45 19.94
N LEU A 172 -15.01 -6.03 20.52
CA LEU A 172 -14.29 -7.15 19.93
C LEU A 172 -15.18 -8.40 19.83
N ASN A 173 -15.97 -8.70 20.86
CA ASN A 173 -16.94 -9.80 20.81
C ASN A 173 -17.96 -9.62 19.68
N GLU A 174 -18.52 -8.42 19.53
CA GLU A 174 -19.46 -8.09 18.42
C GLU A 174 -18.83 -8.34 17.04
N VAL A 175 -17.54 -7.98 16.87
CA VAL A 175 -16.83 -8.24 15.61
C VAL A 175 -16.55 -9.74 15.41
N ILE A 176 -16.19 -10.47 16.47
CA ILE A 176 -15.93 -11.91 16.43
C ILE A 176 -17.20 -12.67 16.05
N GLU A 177 -18.34 -12.31 16.65
CA GLU A 177 -19.65 -12.90 16.34
C GLU A 177 -19.99 -12.77 14.85
N GLY A 178 -19.67 -11.63 14.22
CA GLY A 178 -19.86 -11.44 12.79
C GLY A 178 -19.00 -12.36 11.90
N HIS A 179 -17.98 -13.03 12.46
CA HIS A 179 -17.10 -13.96 11.73
C HIS A 179 -17.27 -15.42 12.12
N GLN A 180 -18.17 -15.73 13.06
CA GLN A 180 -18.34 -17.09 13.60
C GLN A 180 -18.64 -18.14 12.53
N ARG A 181 -19.45 -17.81 11.52
CA ARG A 181 -19.75 -18.72 10.43
C ARG A 181 -18.48 -19.14 9.67
N ILE A 182 -17.64 -18.19 9.31
CA ILE A 182 -16.40 -18.46 8.55
C ILE A 182 -15.40 -19.22 9.45
N LEU A 183 -15.31 -18.87 10.74
CA LEU A 183 -14.49 -19.58 11.70
C LEU A 183 -14.88 -21.06 11.80
N ALA A 184 -16.19 -21.35 11.87
CA ALA A 184 -16.73 -22.70 11.90
C ALA A 184 -16.49 -23.47 10.61
N GLU A 185 -16.75 -22.85 9.44
CA GLU A 185 -16.50 -23.44 8.11
C GLU A 185 -15.03 -23.83 7.93
N LYS A 186 -14.09 -23.04 8.46
CA LYS A 186 -12.65 -23.28 8.39
C LYS A 186 -12.07 -24.06 9.57
N ASN A 187 -12.89 -24.51 10.51
CA ASN A 187 -12.47 -25.14 11.77
C ASN A 187 -11.40 -24.35 12.53
N MET A 188 -11.44 -23.03 12.45
CA MET A 188 -10.49 -22.13 13.11
C MET A 188 -11.00 -21.71 14.48
N GLN A 189 -10.07 -21.55 15.43
CA GLN A 189 -10.38 -21.09 16.78
C GLN A 189 -9.86 -19.65 16.96
N LEU A 190 -10.70 -18.78 17.50
CA LEU A 190 -10.32 -17.43 17.84
C LEU A 190 -10.29 -17.27 19.35
N HIS A 191 -9.11 -16.94 19.90
CA HIS A 191 -8.88 -16.71 21.31
C HIS A 191 -8.82 -15.21 21.60
N LEU A 192 -9.71 -14.72 22.48
CA LEU A 192 -9.74 -13.34 22.93
C LEU A 192 -9.13 -13.23 24.33
N GLU A 193 -7.97 -12.60 24.42
CA GLU A 193 -7.25 -12.35 25.68
C GLU A 193 -7.39 -10.87 26.04
N VAL A 194 -8.43 -10.53 26.79
CA VAL A 194 -8.68 -9.18 27.30
C VAL A 194 -8.82 -9.26 28.81
N GLN A 195 -7.90 -8.60 29.52
CA GLN A 195 -8.05 -8.30 30.94
C GLN A 195 -9.03 -7.15 31.12
N ASP A 196 -9.43 -6.84 32.36
CA ASP A 196 -10.25 -5.64 32.62
C ASP A 196 -9.50 -4.40 32.16
N PHE A 197 -10.05 -3.75 31.13
CA PHE A 197 -9.41 -2.64 30.46
C PHE A 197 -10.33 -1.40 30.49
N PRO A 198 -9.79 -0.21 30.78
CA PRO A 198 -10.59 1.01 30.79
C PRO A 198 -11.13 1.32 29.38
N SER A 199 -12.30 1.97 29.33
CA SER A 199 -12.87 2.41 28.07
C SER A 199 -11.93 3.35 27.31
N VAL A 200 -11.92 3.22 25.98
CA VAL A 200 -11.10 4.02 25.08
C VAL A 200 -11.99 5.00 24.29
N GLN A 201 -11.50 6.22 24.07
CA GLN A 201 -12.19 7.20 23.24
C GLN A 201 -11.97 6.87 21.76
N LEU A 202 -13.01 6.39 21.07
CA LEU A 202 -12.93 6.00 19.67
C LEU A 202 -14.29 6.10 18.96
N ASP A 203 -14.26 6.13 17.64
CA ASP A 203 -15.45 5.94 16.80
C ASP A 203 -15.71 4.43 16.67
N LYS A 204 -16.80 3.96 17.31
CA LYS A 204 -17.15 2.54 17.36
C LYS A 204 -17.31 1.93 15.96
N ARG A 205 -17.97 2.64 15.02
CA ARG A 205 -18.22 2.15 13.66
C ARG A 205 -16.92 2.01 12.88
N ALA A 206 -16.09 3.05 12.92
CA ALA A 206 -14.82 3.05 12.21
C ALA A 206 -13.86 1.99 12.75
N MET A 207 -13.78 1.83 14.09
CA MET A 207 -12.91 0.80 14.68
C MET A 207 -13.45 -0.63 14.48
N LYS A 208 -14.77 -0.83 14.46
CA LYS A 208 -15.37 -2.11 14.07
C LYS A 208 -14.91 -2.55 12.69
N MET A 209 -14.85 -1.61 11.73
CA MET A 209 -14.33 -1.86 10.38
C MET A 209 -12.85 -2.26 10.39
N VAL A 210 -12.01 -1.56 11.19
CA VAL A 210 -10.59 -1.92 11.34
C VAL A 210 -10.44 -3.35 11.87
N PHE A 211 -11.12 -3.69 12.96
CA PHE A 211 -11.00 -4.99 13.60
C PHE A 211 -11.56 -6.12 12.71
N SER A 212 -12.69 -5.89 12.05
CA SER A 212 -13.25 -6.83 11.08
C SER A 212 -12.30 -7.09 9.90
N ASN A 213 -11.65 -6.06 9.40
CA ASN A 213 -10.65 -6.20 8.33
C ASN A 213 -9.42 -7.01 8.79
N LEU A 214 -8.93 -6.81 10.02
CA LEU A 214 -7.79 -7.56 10.55
C LEU A 214 -8.15 -9.03 10.80
N ILE A 215 -9.32 -9.32 11.37
CA ILE A 215 -9.82 -10.69 11.53
C ILE A 215 -10.04 -11.36 10.17
N GLY A 216 -10.67 -10.65 9.22
CA GLY A 216 -10.87 -11.14 7.86
C GLY A 216 -9.55 -11.47 7.14
N ASN A 217 -8.50 -10.69 7.37
CA ASN A 217 -7.17 -11.02 6.85
C ASN A 217 -6.59 -12.27 7.52
N ALA A 218 -6.67 -12.39 8.85
CA ALA A 218 -6.23 -13.59 9.56
C ALA A 218 -6.92 -14.85 9.04
N LEU A 219 -8.25 -14.81 8.85
CA LEU A 219 -9.05 -15.90 8.27
C LEU A 219 -8.69 -16.24 6.82
N ARG A 220 -8.30 -15.25 6.04
CA ARG A 220 -7.99 -15.40 4.61
C ARG A 220 -6.60 -15.95 4.36
N TYR A 221 -5.63 -15.56 5.16
CA TYR A 221 -4.22 -15.88 4.95
C TYR A 221 -3.68 -17.00 5.82
N SER A 222 -4.49 -17.52 6.76
CA SER A 222 -4.12 -18.65 7.60
C SER A 222 -4.67 -19.97 7.04
N PRO A 223 -3.96 -21.09 7.25
CA PRO A 223 -4.49 -22.42 6.95
C PRO A 223 -5.73 -22.72 7.78
N ASP A 224 -6.62 -23.53 7.24
CA ASP A 224 -7.79 -24.02 7.98
C ASP A 224 -7.35 -24.79 9.25
N GLY A 225 -8.09 -24.66 10.33
CA GLY A 225 -7.79 -25.28 11.63
C GLY A 225 -6.75 -24.53 12.48
N SER A 226 -6.11 -23.46 11.95
CA SER A 226 -5.13 -22.69 12.71
C SER A 226 -5.76 -21.70 13.70
N PRO A 227 -5.10 -21.40 14.84
CA PRO A 227 -5.62 -20.45 15.81
C PRO A 227 -5.38 -19.00 15.37
N ILE A 228 -6.31 -18.11 15.76
CA ILE A 228 -6.17 -16.66 15.73
C ILE A 228 -6.22 -16.17 17.17
N THR A 229 -5.32 -15.29 17.57
CA THR A 229 -5.30 -14.72 18.92
C THR A 229 -5.45 -13.20 18.84
N ILE A 230 -6.40 -12.66 19.60
CA ILE A 230 -6.56 -11.23 19.82
C ILE A 230 -6.19 -10.94 21.26
N ARG A 231 -5.19 -10.09 21.46
CA ARG A 231 -4.71 -9.71 22.80
C ARG A 231 -4.79 -8.21 22.98
N VAL A 232 -5.40 -7.77 24.09
CA VAL A 232 -5.42 -6.36 24.49
C VAL A 232 -4.49 -6.16 25.66
N LYS A 233 -3.58 -5.20 25.57
CA LYS A 233 -2.61 -4.89 26.61
C LYS A 233 -2.41 -3.38 26.77
N GLU A 234 -2.12 -2.95 27.97
CA GLU A 234 -1.68 -1.58 28.24
C GLU A 234 -0.21 -1.40 27.86
N ASN A 235 0.08 -0.30 27.16
CA ASN A 235 1.44 0.09 26.80
C ASN A 235 1.65 1.58 27.06
N GLY A 236 1.85 1.92 28.33
CA GLY A 236 2.01 3.30 28.80
C GLY A 236 0.74 4.14 28.57
N LYS A 237 0.80 5.09 27.65
CA LYS A 237 -0.35 5.95 27.31
C LYS A 237 -1.24 5.37 26.20
N PHE A 238 -0.89 4.20 25.69
CA PHE A 238 -1.58 3.54 24.60
C PHE A 238 -2.18 2.21 25.06
N CYS A 239 -3.26 1.84 24.38
CA CYS A 239 -3.82 0.51 24.38
C CYS A 239 -3.36 -0.19 23.10
N ASP A 240 -2.61 -1.27 23.22
CA ASP A 240 -2.20 -2.11 22.10
C ASP A 240 -3.17 -3.27 21.94
N ILE A 241 -3.69 -3.45 20.73
CA ILE A 241 -4.57 -4.55 20.35
C ILE A 241 -3.83 -5.34 19.29
N ASP A 242 -3.35 -6.53 19.66
CA ASP A 242 -2.60 -7.44 18.81
C ASP A 242 -3.56 -8.44 18.15
N PHE A 243 -3.52 -8.55 16.83
CA PHE A 243 -4.19 -9.59 16.05
C PHE A 243 -3.12 -10.49 15.48
N THR A 244 -2.99 -11.69 16.05
CA THR A 244 -1.95 -12.65 15.66
C THR A 244 -2.58 -13.83 14.94
N ASP A 245 -2.05 -14.10 13.74
CA ASP A 245 -2.42 -15.24 12.91
C ASP A 245 -1.24 -16.20 12.72
N SER A 246 -1.56 -17.43 12.29
CA SER A 246 -0.58 -18.47 11.96
C SER A 246 -0.46 -18.68 10.45
N GLY A 247 -0.64 -17.60 9.68
CA GLY A 247 -0.71 -17.61 8.23
C GLY A 247 0.64 -17.65 7.52
N ILE A 248 0.59 -17.28 6.24
CA ILE A 248 1.75 -17.29 5.33
C ILE A 248 2.89 -16.36 5.74
N GLY A 249 2.68 -15.47 6.69
CA GLY A 249 3.67 -14.49 7.16
C GLY A 249 4.07 -13.45 6.12
N LEU A 250 4.88 -12.49 6.56
CA LEU A 250 5.34 -11.37 5.74
C LEU A 250 6.85 -11.26 5.75
N SER A 251 7.45 -10.78 4.66
CA SER A 251 8.84 -10.35 4.70
C SER A 251 8.96 -8.97 5.37
N ASP A 252 10.15 -8.61 5.89
CA ASP A 252 10.42 -7.28 6.47
C ASP A 252 10.06 -6.13 5.51
N LYS A 253 10.26 -6.35 4.22
CA LYS A 253 9.90 -5.37 3.17
C LYS A 253 8.39 -5.24 3.02
N ASP A 254 7.67 -6.34 3.16
CA ASP A 254 6.21 -6.38 3.03
C ASP A 254 5.54 -5.80 4.28
N CYS A 255 6.04 -6.06 5.48
CA CYS A 255 5.56 -5.45 6.73
C CYS A 255 5.49 -3.91 6.64
N LYS A 256 6.47 -3.29 5.98
CA LYS A 256 6.51 -1.83 5.76
C LYS A 256 5.57 -1.34 4.67
N LYS A 257 5.10 -2.21 3.78
CA LYS A 257 4.35 -1.84 2.56
C LYS A 257 2.89 -2.28 2.58
N VAL A 258 2.49 -3.24 3.43
CA VAL A 258 1.13 -3.80 3.44
C VAL A 258 0.03 -2.77 3.69
N PHE A 259 0.37 -1.65 4.34
CA PHE A 259 -0.54 -0.52 4.54
C PHE A 259 -0.56 0.47 3.37
N GLY A 260 0.13 0.18 2.27
CA GLY A 260 0.11 1.00 1.06
C GLY A 260 -1.19 0.82 0.29
N LYS A 261 -1.73 1.92 -0.28
CA LYS A 261 -2.93 1.87 -1.12
C LYS A 261 -2.72 0.92 -2.31
N PHE A 262 -3.66 -0.01 -2.53
CA PHE A 262 -3.62 -1.04 -3.58
C PHE A 262 -2.47 -2.04 -3.45
N TYR A 263 -1.76 -2.06 -2.32
CA TYR A 263 -0.65 -2.97 -2.15
C TYR A 263 -1.14 -4.37 -1.78
N ARG A 264 -0.59 -5.36 -2.45
CA ARG A 264 -0.80 -6.80 -2.17
C ARG A 264 0.54 -7.51 -2.28
N VAL A 265 0.79 -8.46 -1.41
CA VAL A 265 1.94 -9.36 -1.52
C VAL A 265 1.66 -10.30 -2.69
N GLN A 266 2.53 -10.28 -3.70
CA GLN A 266 2.44 -11.14 -4.87
C GLN A 266 3.44 -12.28 -4.75
N ASN A 267 2.95 -13.47 -4.41
CA ASN A 267 3.71 -14.71 -4.44
C ASN A 267 2.79 -15.85 -4.92
N LYS A 268 3.34 -17.06 -5.08
CA LYS A 268 2.57 -18.23 -5.53
C LYS A 268 1.43 -18.58 -4.59
N GLU A 269 1.58 -18.34 -3.28
CA GLU A 269 0.62 -18.66 -2.23
C GLU A 269 -0.54 -17.66 -2.17
N THR A 270 -0.29 -16.38 -2.55
CA THR A 270 -1.30 -15.32 -2.55
C THR A 270 -1.98 -15.08 -3.89
N GLN A 271 -1.56 -15.78 -4.94
CA GLN A 271 -2.03 -15.52 -6.30
C GLN A 271 -3.53 -15.79 -6.47
N ASN A 272 -4.06 -16.77 -5.76
CA ASN A 272 -5.47 -17.15 -5.77
C ASN A 272 -6.30 -16.51 -4.64
N ILE A 273 -5.66 -15.73 -3.75
CA ILE A 273 -6.37 -15.07 -2.65
C ILE A 273 -6.93 -13.75 -3.19
N GLU A 274 -8.25 -13.60 -3.20
CA GLU A 274 -8.93 -12.41 -3.66
C GLU A 274 -8.76 -11.24 -2.67
N GLY A 275 -8.79 -9.99 -3.18
CA GLY A 275 -8.77 -8.82 -2.33
C GLY A 275 -8.34 -7.54 -3.07
N ALA A 276 -9.05 -6.44 -2.85
CA ALA A 276 -8.81 -5.15 -3.50
C ALA A 276 -7.52 -4.43 -3.02
N GLY A 277 -6.89 -4.88 -1.92
CA GLY A 277 -5.71 -4.22 -1.35
C GLY A 277 -6.00 -2.85 -0.73
N LEU A 278 -7.24 -2.63 -0.29
CA LEU A 278 -7.69 -1.39 0.35
C LEU A 278 -7.85 -1.52 1.87
N GLY A 279 -8.19 -2.70 2.39
CA GLY A 279 -8.56 -2.88 3.79
C GLY A 279 -7.49 -2.40 4.76
N LEU A 280 -6.24 -2.85 4.63
CA LEU A 280 -5.14 -2.41 5.51
C LEU A 280 -4.79 -0.92 5.34
N TYR A 281 -4.91 -0.39 4.12
CA TYR A 281 -4.73 1.04 3.89
C TYR A 281 -5.79 1.86 4.64
N LEU A 282 -7.07 1.50 4.51
CA LEU A 282 -8.17 2.15 5.24
C LEU A 282 -8.01 1.98 6.75
N SER A 283 -7.66 0.78 7.21
CA SER A 283 -7.37 0.54 8.63
C SER A 283 -6.31 1.50 9.15
N ARG A 284 -5.24 1.74 8.38
CA ARG A 284 -4.19 2.70 8.76
C ARG A 284 -4.71 4.13 8.81
N GLU A 285 -5.49 4.57 7.82
CA GLU A 285 -6.02 5.93 7.80
C GLU A 285 -7.03 6.15 8.95
N ILE A 286 -7.89 5.17 9.24
CA ILE A 286 -8.82 5.23 10.37
C ILE A 286 -8.05 5.32 11.70
N VAL A 287 -7.08 4.43 11.93
CA VAL A 287 -6.26 4.41 13.16
C VAL A 287 -5.47 5.71 13.30
N LYS A 288 -4.91 6.24 12.23
CA LYS A 288 -4.22 7.53 12.21
C LYS A 288 -5.14 8.70 12.57
N ASN A 289 -6.38 8.70 12.09
CA ASN A 289 -7.37 9.71 12.44
C ASN A 289 -7.80 9.61 13.93
N HIS A 290 -7.67 8.42 14.53
CA HIS A 290 -7.78 8.21 15.98
C HIS A 290 -6.49 8.58 16.74
N LYS A 291 -5.50 9.18 16.07
CA LYS A 291 -4.18 9.50 16.64
C LYS A 291 -3.43 8.25 17.14
N GLY A 292 -3.79 7.10 16.62
CA GLY A 292 -3.18 5.80 16.88
C GLY A 292 -2.13 5.42 15.84
N ILE A 293 -1.55 4.25 16.04
CA ILE A 293 -0.53 3.67 15.15
C ILE A 293 -0.94 2.24 14.85
N ILE A 294 -0.83 1.81 13.59
CA ILE A 294 -0.96 0.40 13.21
C ILE A 294 0.37 -0.10 12.64
N LYS A 295 0.77 -1.30 13.07
CA LYS A 295 2.02 -1.95 12.65
C LYS A 295 1.75 -3.40 12.27
N ALA A 296 2.64 -3.95 11.44
CA ALA A 296 2.70 -5.38 11.11
C ALA A 296 4.07 -5.92 11.49
N ALA A 297 4.11 -7.06 12.12
CA ALA A 297 5.32 -7.79 12.46
C ALA A 297 5.16 -9.27 12.07
N SER A 298 6.23 -9.87 11.56
CA SER A 298 6.28 -11.29 11.21
C SER A 298 7.72 -11.76 11.29
N GLU A 299 7.93 -12.98 11.77
CA GLU A 299 9.26 -13.62 11.79
C GLU A 299 9.67 -14.16 10.40
N GLY A 300 8.83 -13.93 9.39
CA GLY A 300 9.07 -14.35 8.02
C GLY A 300 7.96 -15.25 7.47
N ARG A 301 8.20 -15.77 6.28
CA ARG A 301 7.23 -16.62 5.58
C ARG A 301 6.93 -17.90 6.35
N GLY A 302 5.64 -18.25 6.41
CA GLY A 302 5.16 -19.43 7.14
C GLY A 302 5.18 -19.30 8.66
N LYS A 303 5.46 -18.09 9.20
CA LYS A 303 5.54 -17.83 10.65
C LYS A 303 4.38 -17.00 11.18
N GLY A 304 3.34 -16.79 10.36
CA GLY A 304 2.22 -15.94 10.71
C GLY A 304 2.56 -14.45 10.75
N THR A 305 1.56 -13.66 11.10
CA THR A 305 1.67 -12.21 11.20
C THR A 305 0.97 -11.70 12.46
N THR A 306 1.54 -10.69 13.09
CA THR A 306 0.89 -9.93 14.16
C THR A 306 0.65 -8.50 13.65
N PHE A 307 -0.63 -8.10 13.61
CA PHE A 307 -1.02 -6.71 13.41
C PHE A 307 -1.32 -6.07 14.76
N THR A 308 -0.61 -5.02 15.10
CA THR A 308 -0.80 -4.26 16.35
C THR A 308 -1.46 -2.93 16.06
N VAL A 309 -2.61 -2.67 16.68
CA VAL A 309 -3.30 -1.38 16.69
C VAL A 309 -3.07 -0.72 18.03
N SER A 310 -2.35 0.40 18.06
CA SER A 310 -2.08 1.20 19.26
C SER A 310 -2.98 2.42 19.27
N LEU A 311 -3.88 2.53 20.25
CA LEU A 311 -4.80 3.66 20.44
C LEU A 311 -4.46 4.44 21.72
N PRO A 312 -4.55 5.78 21.74
CA PRO A 312 -4.34 6.56 22.95
C PRO A 312 -5.46 6.29 23.97
N MET A 313 -5.12 5.97 25.23
CA MET A 313 -6.07 5.60 26.27
C MET A 313 -6.90 6.76 26.81
N ASN A 314 -6.31 7.92 26.94
CA ASN A 314 -7.01 9.16 27.33
C ASN A 314 -7.01 10.09 26.14
N GLY A 315 -8.08 10.88 25.94
CA GLY A 315 -8.12 11.95 24.95
C GLY A 315 -6.97 12.94 25.18
N VAL A 316 -5.76 12.53 24.87
CA VAL A 316 -4.57 13.36 24.98
C VAL A 316 -4.73 14.47 23.96
N ASN A 317 -4.92 15.69 24.45
CA ASN A 317 -4.67 16.89 23.70
C ASN A 317 -3.21 16.83 23.19
N LEU A 318 -3.00 16.28 21.99
CA LEU A 318 -1.70 16.20 21.33
C LEU A 318 -1.33 17.53 20.65
N GLU A 319 -1.78 18.68 21.20
CA GLU A 319 -1.28 19.96 20.71
C GLU A 319 0.17 20.29 21.16
N ASN A 320 0.76 19.48 22.06
CA ASN A 320 2.06 19.84 22.65
C ASN A 320 3.12 18.73 22.64
N ASN A 321 3.21 17.84 21.65
CA ASN A 321 4.44 17.04 21.51
C ASN A 321 4.66 16.58 20.06
N ILE A 322 5.04 17.51 19.19
CA ILE A 322 5.86 17.20 18.03
C ILE A 322 7.30 17.18 18.55
N VAL A 323 7.83 16.02 18.86
CA VAL A 323 9.27 15.81 18.92
C VAL A 323 9.65 15.11 17.62
N ILE A 324 10.46 15.81 16.87
CA ILE A 324 11.07 15.58 15.56
C ILE A 324 11.74 14.20 15.46
#